data_4c98d76ec1408c55d791ae5a6d094a1d
#
_entry.id   4c98d76ec1408c55d791ae5a6d094a1d
#
_cell.length_a   1.000
_cell.length_b   1.000
_cell.length_c   1.000
_cell.angle_alpha   90.00
_cell.angle_beta   90.00
_cell.angle_gamma   90.00
#
_symmetry.space_group_name_H-M   'P 1'
#
loop_
_entity.id
_entity.type
_entity.pdbx_description
1 polymer ?
#
loop_
_entity_poly.entity_id
_entity_poly.type
_entity_poly.pdbx_seq_one_letter_code
_entity_poly.pdbx_strand_id
1 'polypeptide(L)'
;MVEKGARHVWLTSRSGRVTDGAKGAIRRMEAMGAKVTVRACDAADASAMRALIDEIEAGPARLKSVLHTAMTLDDALFSTLDADRIRTVLRPKIAGAEVVDRLTRDLKLDLFVVYSSATTLIGNPGQSAYVAANAYLEALMAERRRAGLPGLAMAWGAISDAGYLTRDAKTEALLADRLGGQAITAREALAGLDMALAAGQNGDASALSYAQIDWASAARELAIVRTSLFERLEMPETTAGDGAGADVAALIAGLPEAEARKKIAELLAAETSRILRLPAEEIDPQQPLTEMGFDSLMAVDLRMAAEEKLGLDIPLMSLAGGATLMDISARVWKRVGSEAAEDDSTGDEALDTLVARHVGEDGEIGVDVELAAELQRRAGKNESALN
;
A
#
# COMPACT_ATOMS: atom_id res chain seq x y z
N MET A 1 -23.85 -4.15 -13.48
CA MET A 1 -23.81 -4.62 -14.89
C MET A 1 -25.14 -5.22 -15.34
N VAL A 2 -25.67 -6.29 -14.73
CA VAL A 2 -26.94 -6.93 -15.15
C VAL A 2 -28.12 -5.97 -15.05
N GLU A 3 -28.25 -5.21 -13.99
CA GLU A 3 -29.25 -4.13 -13.82
C GLU A 3 -29.16 -3.07 -14.94
N LYS A 4 -27.98 -2.90 -15.51
CA LYS A 4 -27.70 -1.96 -16.60
C LYS A 4 -27.74 -2.61 -18.00
N GLY A 5 -28.25 -3.81 -18.10
CA GLY A 5 -28.51 -4.46 -19.37
C GLY A 5 -27.56 -5.57 -19.81
N ALA A 6 -26.54 -5.90 -19.04
CA ALA A 6 -25.70 -7.05 -19.35
C ALA A 6 -26.51 -8.34 -19.27
N ARG A 7 -26.44 -9.19 -20.31
CA ARG A 7 -27.19 -10.43 -20.42
C ARG A 7 -26.33 -11.68 -20.40
N HIS A 8 -25.03 -11.55 -20.68
CA HIS A 8 -24.06 -12.63 -20.55
C HIS A 8 -22.95 -12.18 -19.63
N VAL A 9 -22.72 -12.91 -18.55
CA VAL A 9 -21.67 -12.64 -17.57
C VAL A 9 -20.77 -13.87 -17.47
N TRP A 10 -19.49 -13.68 -17.71
CA TRP A 10 -18.47 -14.70 -17.52
C TRP A 10 -17.68 -14.38 -16.25
N LEU A 11 -17.72 -15.28 -15.29
CA LEU A 11 -16.98 -15.18 -14.03
C LEU A 11 -15.79 -16.12 -14.08
N THR A 12 -14.60 -15.59 -13.91
CA THR A 12 -13.37 -16.37 -13.97
C THR A 12 -12.61 -16.32 -12.64
N SER A 13 -12.03 -17.43 -12.27
CA SER A 13 -11.07 -17.51 -11.18
C SER A 13 -10.15 -18.71 -11.42
N ARG A 14 -8.99 -18.78 -10.79
CA ARG A 14 -8.03 -19.89 -10.94
C ARG A 14 -8.67 -21.27 -10.76
N SER A 15 -9.58 -21.40 -9.81
CA SER A 15 -10.20 -22.70 -9.48
C SER A 15 -11.61 -22.88 -10.06
N GLY A 16 -12.26 -21.83 -10.56
CA GLY A 16 -13.67 -21.87 -10.94
C GLY A 16 -14.64 -22.13 -9.78
N ARG A 17 -14.15 -22.13 -8.54
CA ARG A 17 -14.99 -22.39 -7.35
C ARG A 17 -15.87 -21.19 -7.06
N VAL A 18 -17.13 -21.46 -6.76
CA VAL A 18 -18.14 -20.46 -6.39
C VAL A 18 -18.42 -20.57 -4.89
N THR A 19 -18.20 -19.51 -4.15
CA THR A 19 -18.56 -19.42 -2.73
C THR A 19 -20.09 -19.33 -2.56
N ASP A 20 -20.61 -19.62 -1.38
CA ASP A 20 -22.05 -19.57 -1.14
C ASP A 20 -22.64 -18.15 -1.33
N GLY A 21 -21.92 -17.12 -0.93
CA GLY A 21 -22.28 -15.73 -1.22
C GLY A 21 -22.37 -15.45 -2.71
N ALA A 22 -21.40 -15.94 -3.49
CA ALA A 22 -21.39 -15.79 -4.95
C ALA A 22 -22.51 -16.58 -5.62
N LYS A 23 -22.89 -17.77 -5.11
CA LYS A 23 -24.07 -18.52 -5.60
C LYS A 23 -25.35 -17.69 -5.48
N GLY A 24 -25.53 -16.97 -4.37
CA GLY A 24 -26.65 -16.06 -4.16
C GLY A 24 -26.68 -14.93 -5.17
N ALA A 25 -25.53 -14.32 -5.46
CA ALA A 25 -25.39 -13.27 -6.46
C ALA A 25 -25.68 -13.79 -7.87
N ILE A 26 -25.17 -14.97 -8.24
CA ILE A 26 -25.43 -15.62 -9.53
C ILE A 26 -26.95 -15.84 -9.72
N ARG A 27 -27.62 -16.46 -8.74
CA ARG A 27 -29.07 -16.65 -8.81
C ARG A 27 -29.86 -15.36 -9.01
N ARG A 28 -29.46 -14.27 -8.36
CA ARG A 28 -30.09 -12.96 -8.58
C ARG A 28 -29.87 -12.45 -10.00
N MET A 29 -28.66 -12.58 -10.54
CA MET A 29 -28.39 -12.20 -11.94
C MET A 29 -29.21 -13.02 -12.93
N GLU A 30 -29.32 -14.33 -12.70
CA GLU A 30 -30.11 -15.23 -13.55
C GLU A 30 -31.61 -14.93 -13.44
N ALA A 31 -32.14 -14.62 -12.27
CA ALA A 31 -33.51 -14.17 -12.06
C ALA A 31 -33.83 -12.86 -12.81
N MET A 32 -32.82 -12.02 -13.04
CA MET A 32 -32.92 -10.81 -13.86
C MET A 32 -32.75 -11.09 -15.38
N GLY A 33 -32.67 -12.35 -15.79
CA GLY A 33 -32.57 -12.76 -17.18
C GLY A 33 -31.16 -12.79 -17.76
N ALA A 34 -30.12 -12.73 -16.92
CA ALA A 34 -28.75 -12.88 -17.39
C ALA A 34 -28.32 -14.35 -17.39
N LYS A 35 -27.53 -14.73 -18.39
CA LYS A 35 -26.82 -16.00 -18.41
C LYS A 35 -25.47 -15.80 -17.69
N VAL A 36 -25.21 -16.58 -16.64
CA VAL A 36 -23.93 -16.53 -15.93
C VAL A 36 -23.14 -17.81 -16.19
N THR A 37 -21.93 -17.65 -16.66
CA THR A 37 -21.00 -18.77 -16.92
C THR A 37 -19.79 -18.63 -16.03
N VAL A 38 -19.48 -19.69 -15.28
CA VAL A 38 -18.28 -19.73 -14.42
C VAL A 38 -17.22 -20.60 -15.07
N ARG A 39 -15.99 -20.14 -15.15
CA ARG A 39 -14.84 -20.87 -15.70
C ARG A 39 -13.65 -20.84 -14.76
N ALA A 40 -12.98 -21.99 -14.66
CA ALA A 40 -11.63 -22.02 -14.13
C ALA A 40 -10.67 -21.46 -15.18
N CYS A 41 -10.11 -20.29 -14.93
CA CYS A 41 -9.15 -19.63 -15.80
C CYS A 41 -8.29 -18.69 -14.99
N ASP A 42 -6.98 -18.88 -15.02
CA ASP A 42 -6.02 -17.93 -14.46
C ASP A 42 -5.84 -16.78 -15.46
N ALA A 43 -6.14 -15.56 -15.04
CA ALA A 43 -5.99 -14.38 -15.88
C ALA A 43 -4.56 -14.18 -16.41
N ALA A 44 -3.54 -14.68 -15.68
CA ALA A 44 -2.14 -14.62 -16.08
C ALA A 44 -1.69 -15.80 -16.97
N ASP A 45 -2.58 -16.72 -17.32
CA ASP A 45 -2.33 -17.77 -18.32
C ASP A 45 -2.85 -17.31 -19.68
N ALA A 46 -1.91 -16.90 -20.54
CA ALA A 46 -2.26 -16.37 -21.87
C ALA A 46 -2.97 -17.39 -22.76
N SER A 47 -2.65 -18.68 -22.65
CA SER A 47 -3.26 -19.75 -23.45
C SER A 47 -4.69 -20.02 -23.01
N ALA A 48 -4.91 -20.18 -21.70
CA ALA A 48 -6.23 -20.39 -21.13
C ALA A 48 -7.15 -19.17 -21.37
N MET A 49 -6.61 -17.96 -21.21
CA MET A 49 -7.37 -16.73 -21.44
C MET A 49 -7.72 -16.54 -22.90
N ARG A 50 -6.82 -16.86 -23.84
CA ARG A 50 -7.13 -16.84 -25.27
C ARG A 50 -8.26 -17.81 -25.61
N ALA A 51 -8.16 -19.07 -25.17
CA ALA A 51 -9.22 -20.06 -25.40
C ALA A 51 -10.57 -19.61 -24.85
N LEU A 52 -10.58 -18.96 -23.69
CA LEU A 52 -11.80 -18.40 -23.11
C LEU A 52 -12.38 -17.25 -23.96
N ILE A 53 -11.53 -16.33 -24.41
CA ILE A 53 -11.98 -15.20 -25.25
C ILE A 53 -12.49 -15.72 -26.59
N ASP A 54 -11.82 -16.70 -27.20
CA ASP A 54 -12.24 -17.34 -28.44
C ASP A 54 -13.59 -18.05 -28.25
N GLU A 55 -13.83 -18.73 -27.12
CA GLU A 55 -15.13 -19.32 -26.76
C GLU A 55 -16.24 -18.25 -26.70
N ILE A 56 -15.94 -17.11 -26.06
CA ILE A 56 -16.87 -15.98 -25.94
C ILE A 56 -17.17 -15.40 -27.30
N GLU A 57 -16.15 -15.16 -28.11
CA GLU A 57 -16.28 -14.56 -29.45
C GLU A 57 -16.96 -15.49 -30.48
N ALA A 58 -16.85 -16.80 -30.31
CA ALA A 58 -17.61 -17.77 -31.12
C ALA A 58 -19.07 -17.87 -30.70
N GLY A 59 -19.44 -17.32 -29.56
CA GLY A 59 -20.80 -17.35 -29.01
C GLY A 59 -21.76 -16.34 -29.66
N PRO A 60 -23.03 -16.34 -29.20
CA PRO A 60 -24.04 -15.44 -29.72
C PRO A 60 -23.88 -13.97 -29.33
N ALA A 61 -23.09 -13.69 -28.32
CA ALA A 61 -22.81 -12.36 -27.82
C ALA A 61 -21.29 -12.12 -27.77
N ARG A 62 -20.87 -11.01 -28.33
CA ARG A 62 -19.46 -10.60 -28.34
C ARG A 62 -19.03 -10.05 -26.98
N LEU A 63 -17.73 -10.16 -26.65
CA LEU A 63 -17.17 -9.53 -25.48
C LEU A 63 -17.25 -8.00 -25.59
N LYS A 64 -17.92 -7.38 -24.63
CA LYS A 64 -18.13 -5.93 -24.59
C LYS A 64 -17.46 -5.25 -23.43
N SER A 65 -17.30 -5.97 -22.33
CA SER A 65 -16.78 -5.37 -21.09
C SER A 65 -15.83 -6.32 -20.38
N VAL A 66 -14.74 -5.77 -19.87
CA VAL A 66 -13.78 -6.45 -19.02
C VAL A 66 -13.72 -5.74 -17.67
N LEU A 67 -13.84 -6.53 -16.59
CA LEU A 67 -13.58 -6.07 -15.23
C LEU A 67 -12.49 -6.95 -14.61
N HIS A 68 -11.29 -6.41 -14.47
CA HIS A 68 -10.16 -7.13 -13.88
C HIS A 68 -10.07 -6.81 -12.39
N THR A 69 -10.46 -7.80 -11.57
CA THR A 69 -10.52 -7.68 -10.11
C THR A 69 -9.58 -8.64 -9.38
N ALA A 70 -8.73 -9.36 -10.14
CA ALA A 70 -7.84 -10.36 -9.56
C ALA A 70 -6.79 -9.71 -8.65
N MET A 71 -6.62 -10.27 -7.47
CA MET A 71 -5.62 -9.83 -6.50
C MET A 71 -5.16 -10.97 -5.60
N THR A 72 -3.97 -10.81 -5.06
CA THR A 72 -3.44 -11.58 -3.94
C THR A 72 -2.65 -10.60 -3.07
N LEU A 73 -2.76 -10.72 -1.76
CA LEU A 73 -1.95 -10.00 -0.79
C LEU A 73 -0.91 -10.96 -0.21
N ASP A 74 0.28 -10.46 -0.02
CA ASP A 74 1.38 -11.08 0.73
C ASP A 74 2.21 -9.94 1.31
N ASP A 75 1.64 -9.33 2.36
CA ASP A 75 2.15 -8.12 2.97
C ASP A 75 3.43 -8.41 3.74
N ALA A 76 4.43 -7.56 3.57
CA ALA A 76 5.69 -7.62 4.29
C ALA A 76 6.41 -6.28 4.25
N LEU A 77 7.27 -6.04 5.23
CA LEU A 77 8.18 -4.90 5.18
C LEU A 77 9.09 -5.01 3.95
N PHE A 78 9.44 -3.86 3.38
CA PHE A 78 10.32 -3.81 2.21
C PHE A 78 11.64 -4.55 2.44
N SER A 79 12.19 -4.46 3.65
CA SER A 79 13.43 -5.16 4.06
C SER A 79 13.32 -6.68 4.13
N THR A 80 12.09 -7.23 4.18
CA THR A 80 11.84 -8.68 4.26
C THR A 80 11.12 -9.23 3.02
N LEU A 81 10.90 -8.37 2.00
CA LEU A 81 10.35 -8.80 0.73
C LEU A 81 11.39 -9.61 -0.06
N ASP A 82 11.01 -10.82 -0.44
CA ASP A 82 11.74 -11.62 -1.39
C ASP A 82 11.06 -11.64 -2.78
N ALA A 83 11.75 -12.20 -3.75
CA ALA A 83 11.27 -12.25 -5.13
C ALA A 83 9.99 -13.08 -5.30
N ASP A 84 9.76 -14.10 -4.48
CA ASP A 84 8.59 -14.98 -4.59
C ASP A 84 7.35 -14.31 -4.02
N ARG A 85 7.47 -13.60 -2.91
CA ARG A 85 6.41 -12.76 -2.35
C ARG A 85 6.01 -11.66 -3.33
N ILE A 86 6.99 -10.96 -3.90
CA ILE A 86 6.74 -9.93 -4.91
C ILE A 86 5.99 -10.54 -6.10
N ARG A 87 6.47 -11.65 -6.68
CA ARG A 87 5.80 -12.33 -7.81
C ARG A 87 4.39 -12.76 -7.48
N THR A 88 4.15 -13.25 -6.26
CA THR A 88 2.84 -13.69 -5.78
C THR A 88 1.82 -12.54 -5.86
N VAL A 89 2.21 -11.34 -5.45
CA VAL A 89 1.35 -10.15 -5.46
C VAL A 89 1.22 -9.57 -6.87
N LEU A 90 2.33 -9.45 -7.62
CA LEU A 90 2.32 -8.81 -8.93
C LEU A 90 1.61 -9.65 -10.00
N ARG A 91 1.77 -10.97 -9.99
CA ARG A 91 1.30 -11.87 -11.05
C ARG A 91 -0.19 -11.74 -11.36
N PRO A 92 -1.13 -11.84 -10.41
CA PRO A 92 -2.55 -11.73 -10.72
C PRO A 92 -2.94 -10.34 -11.24
N LYS A 93 -2.32 -9.28 -10.75
CA LYS A 93 -2.63 -7.91 -11.14
C LYS A 93 -1.93 -7.52 -12.45
N ILE A 94 -0.62 -7.60 -12.51
CA ILE A 94 0.15 -7.13 -13.66
C ILE A 94 0.04 -8.13 -14.81
N ALA A 95 0.55 -9.35 -14.64
CA ALA A 95 0.55 -10.32 -15.73
C ALA A 95 -0.88 -10.67 -16.18
N GLY A 96 -1.83 -10.74 -15.23
CA GLY A 96 -3.24 -10.94 -15.56
C GLY A 96 -3.83 -9.82 -16.40
N ALA A 97 -3.60 -8.56 -16.04
CA ALA A 97 -4.09 -7.41 -16.78
C ALA A 97 -3.43 -7.29 -18.16
N GLU A 98 -2.10 -7.52 -18.26
CA GLU A 98 -1.36 -7.50 -19.54
C GLU A 98 -1.87 -8.55 -20.53
N VAL A 99 -2.12 -9.77 -20.04
CA VAL A 99 -2.67 -10.85 -20.87
C VAL A 99 -4.03 -10.45 -21.41
N VAL A 100 -4.93 -10.00 -20.55
CA VAL A 100 -6.27 -9.60 -20.96
C VAL A 100 -6.24 -8.36 -21.88
N ASP A 101 -5.41 -7.37 -21.57
CA ASP A 101 -5.21 -6.19 -22.42
C ASP A 101 -4.80 -6.61 -23.83
N ARG A 102 -3.70 -7.35 -23.94
CA ARG A 102 -3.15 -7.78 -25.24
C ARG A 102 -4.16 -8.59 -26.07
N LEU A 103 -4.92 -9.46 -25.42
CA LEU A 103 -5.88 -10.32 -26.09
C LEU A 103 -7.18 -9.61 -26.53
N THR A 104 -7.42 -8.41 -26.01
CA THR A 104 -8.65 -7.64 -26.28
C THR A 104 -8.41 -6.32 -27.00
N ARG A 105 -7.19 -6.01 -27.40
CA ARG A 105 -6.85 -4.74 -28.10
C ARG A 105 -7.60 -4.57 -29.41
N ASP A 106 -7.80 -5.65 -30.14
CA ASP A 106 -8.48 -5.65 -31.44
C ASP A 106 -10.00 -5.84 -31.32
N LEU A 107 -10.51 -6.05 -30.11
CA LEU A 107 -11.94 -6.21 -29.85
C LEU A 107 -12.61 -4.85 -29.63
N LYS A 108 -13.84 -4.71 -30.11
CA LYS A 108 -14.65 -3.50 -29.90
C LYS A 108 -15.29 -3.54 -28.50
N LEU A 109 -14.46 -3.32 -27.49
CA LEU A 109 -14.95 -3.21 -26.11
C LEU A 109 -15.60 -1.84 -25.88
N ASP A 110 -16.66 -1.85 -25.07
CA ASP A 110 -17.29 -0.64 -24.56
C ASP A 110 -16.65 -0.22 -23.22
N LEU A 111 -16.06 -1.20 -22.50
CA LEU A 111 -15.54 -0.98 -21.15
C LEU A 111 -14.35 -1.89 -20.85
N PHE A 112 -13.29 -1.32 -20.28
CA PHE A 112 -12.20 -2.06 -19.65
C PHE A 112 -11.87 -1.40 -18.31
N VAL A 113 -12.24 -2.05 -17.22
CA VAL A 113 -12.01 -1.55 -15.86
C VAL A 113 -11.05 -2.45 -15.11
N VAL A 114 -10.07 -1.87 -14.45
CA VAL A 114 -9.21 -2.56 -13.49
C VAL A 114 -9.45 -2.02 -12.08
N TYR A 115 -9.37 -2.90 -11.10
CA TYR A 115 -9.49 -2.53 -9.69
C TYR A 115 -8.10 -2.24 -9.13
N SER A 116 -7.83 -0.95 -8.93
CA SER A 116 -6.69 -0.41 -8.21
C SER A 116 -7.04 -0.18 -6.74
N SER A 117 -6.25 0.59 -6.03
CA SER A 117 -6.42 0.88 -4.60
C SER A 117 -6.04 2.32 -4.30
N ALA A 118 -6.74 2.96 -3.40
CA ALA A 118 -6.38 4.29 -2.88
C ALA A 118 -4.98 4.33 -2.24
N THR A 119 -4.41 3.16 -1.93
CA THR A 119 -3.03 3.06 -1.45
C THR A 119 -1.99 3.50 -2.49
N THR A 120 -2.34 3.62 -3.77
CA THR A 120 -1.46 4.26 -4.78
C THR A 120 -1.26 5.75 -4.51
N LEU A 121 -2.26 6.39 -3.91
CA LEU A 121 -2.24 7.81 -3.60
C LEU A 121 -1.56 8.12 -2.26
N ILE A 122 -1.85 7.31 -1.24
CA ILE A 122 -1.46 7.60 0.15
C ILE A 122 -0.39 6.66 0.69
N GLY A 123 -0.04 5.62 -0.04
CA GLY A 123 0.81 4.53 0.45
C GLY A 123 0.07 3.59 1.41
N ASN A 124 0.72 2.49 1.77
CA ASN A 124 0.35 1.66 2.90
C ASN A 124 1.59 0.88 3.36
N PRO A 125 2.08 1.09 4.58
CA PRO A 125 3.23 0.35 5.11
C PRO A 125 3.02 -1.17 5.01
N GLY A 126 4.07 -1.89 4.62
CA GLY A 126 4.00 -3.34 4.41
C GLY A 126 3.40 -3.80 3.07
N GLN A 127 2.84 -2.89 2.26
CA GLN A 127 2.17 -3.21 0.99
C GLN A 127 2.89 -2.69 -0.26
N SER A 128 4.19 -2.48 -0.23
CA SER A 128 4.93 -1.89 -1.35
C SER A 128 4.73 -2.63 -2.67
N ALA A 129 4.74 -3.98 -2.68
CA ALA A 129 4.46 -4.78 -3.87
C ALA A 129 3.01 -4.59 -4.37
N TYR A 130 2.05 -4.50 -3.44
CA TYR A 130 0.65 -4.28 -3.78
C TYR A 130 0.40 -2.88 -4.35
N VAL A 131 1.01 -1.85 -3.75
CA VAL A 131 0.97 -0.46 -4.26
C VAL A 131 1.57 -0.38 -5.66
N ALA A 132 2.76 -0.98 -5.87
CA ALA A 132 3.41 -1.02 -7.18
C ALA A 132 2.54 -1.71 -8.24
N ALA A 133 1.90 -2.84 -7.89
CA ALA A 133 0.99 -3.54 -8.80
C ALA A 133 -0.21 -2.68 -9.21
N ASN A 134 -0.78 -1.92 -8.27
CA ASN A 134 -1.91 -1.04 -8.53
C ASN A 134 -1.50 0.18 -9.37
N ALA A 135 -0.35 0.80 -9.08
CA ALA A 135 0.19 1.89 -9.89
C ALA A 135 0.44 1.45 -11.34
N TYR A 136 0.93 0.23 -11.56
CA TYR A 136 1.05 -0.35 -12.89
C TYR A 136 -0.29 -0.44 -13.62
N LEU A 137 -1.36 -0.89 -12.94
CA LEU A 137 -2.70 -0.96 -13.52
C LEU A 137 -3.20 0.42 -13.96
N GLU A 138 -2.95 1.45 -13.19
CA GLU A 138 -3.32 2.84 -13.52
C GLU A 138 -2.56 3.34 -14.76
N ALA A 139 -1.26 3.06 -14.84
CA ALA A 139 -0.44 3.37 -15.99
C ALA A 139 -0.89 2.62 -17.26
N LEU A 140 -1.26 1.34 -17.13
CA LEU A 140 -1.79 0.53 -18.24
C LEU A 140 -3.11 1.12 -18.76
N MET A 141 -3.99 1.59 -17.90
CA MET A 141 -5.23 2.24 -18.34
C MET A 141 -4.97 3.58 -19.03
N ALA A 142 -3.99 4.34 -18.57
CA ALA A 142 -3.56 5.56 -19.24
C ALA A 142 -3.00 5.27 -20.65
N GLU A 143 -2.21 4.21 -20.80
CA GLU A 143 -1.71 3.78 -22.12
C GLU A 143 -2.85 3.37 -23.05
N ARG A 144 -3.80 2.56 -22.58
CA ARG A 144 -4.98 2.17 -23.37
C ARG A 144 -5.74 3.40 -23.89
N ARG A 145 -5.99 4.37 -23.03
CA ARG A 145 -6.69 5.60 -23.44
C ARG A 145 -5.91 6.41 -24.46
N ARG A 146 -4.58 6.52 -24.32
CA ARG A 146 -3.73 7.16 -25.35
C ARG A 146 -3.82 6.44 -26.71
N ALA A 147 -4.03 5.12 -26.69
CA ALA A 147 -4.26 4.32 -27.89
C ALA A 147 -5.71 4.38 -28.42
N GLY A 148 -6.58 5.20 -27.84
CA GLY A 148 -7.99 5.31 -28.22
C GLY A 148 -8.86 4.13 -27.78
N LEU A 149 -8.36 3.31 -26.85
CA LEU A 149 -9.08 2.14 -26.32
C LEU A 149 -9.76 2.49 -24.98
N PRO A 150 -10.86 1.83 -24.61
CA PRO A 150 -11.48 2.02 -23.32
C PRO A 150 -10.53 1.56 -22.20
N GLY A 151 -10.40 2.34 -21.14
CA GLY A 151 -9.57 2.02 -19.98
C GLY A 151 -9.93 2.91 -18.80
N LEU A 152 -10.18 2.28 -17.64
CA LEU A 152 -10.44 2.97 -16.38
C LEU A 152 -9.87 2.16 -15.22
N ALA A 153 -9.01 2.75 -14.42
CA ALA A 153 -8.59 2.23 -13.14
C ALA A 153 -9.43 2.86 -12.02
N MET A 154 -10.06 2.01 -11.22
CA MET A 154 -10.77 2.45 -10.02
C MET A 154 -9.91 2.16 -8.80
N ALA A 155 -9.36 3.21 -8.21
CA ALA A 155 -8.57 3.15 -6.98
C ALA A 155 -9.52 3.20 -5.77
N TRP A 156 -9.85 2.02 -5.26
CA TRP A 156 -10.81 1.84 -4.19
C TRP A 156 -10.20 2.10 -2.82
N GLY A 157 -10.96 2.78 -1.95
CA GLY A 157 -10.77 2.72 -0.52
C GLY A 157 -11.18 1.36 0.06
N ALA A 158 -11.19 1.25 1.38
CA ALA A 158 -11.66 0.06 2.08
C ALA A 158 -13.15 -0.19 1.79
N ILE A 159 -13.52 -1.44 1.41
CA ILE A 159 -14.92 -1.87 1.19
C ILE A 159 -15.27 -2.89 2.28
N SER A 160 -16.24 -2.55 3.15
CA SER A 160 -16.54 -3.32 4.36
C SER A 160 -17.35 -4.59 4.14
N ASP A 161 -18.31 -4.56 3.22
CA ASP A 161 -19.33 -5.61 3.05
C ASP A 161 -19.09 -6.52 1.86
N ALA A 162 -17.93 -6.37 1.18
CA ALA A 162 -17.57 -7.21 0.04
C ALA A 162 -16.04 -7.35 -0.10
N GLY A 163 -15.61 -8.45 -0.71
CA GLY A 163 -14.23 -8.64 -1.12
C GLY A 163 -13.33 -9.20 -0.02
N TYR A 164 -12.10 -8.67 0.07
CA TYR A 164 -11.06 -9.21 0.97
C TYR A 164 -11.34 -8.90 2.43
N LEU A 165 -11.71 -7.67 2.75
CA LEU A 165 -11.87 -7.19 4.13
C LEU A 165 -12.96 -7.95 4.89
N THR A 166 -14.01 -8.45 4.22
CA THR A 166 -15.02 -9.30 4.88
C THR A 166 -14.46 -10.60 5.46
N ARG A 167 -13.23 -10.94 5.15
CA ARG A 167 -12.55 -12.16 5.62
C ARG A 167 -11.51 -11.88 6.71
N ASP A 168 -11.17 -10.61 6.91
CA ASP A 168 -10.14 -10.18 7.84
C ASP A 168 -10.54 -8.89 8.56
N ALA A 169 -11.32 -9.05 9.63
CA ALA A 169 -11.80 -7.96 10.45
C ALA A 169 -10.67 -7.15 11.14
N LYS A 170 -9.48 -7.78 11.34
CA LYS A 170 -8.33 -7.05 11.90
C LYS A 170 -7.78 -6.05 10.90
N THR A 171 -7.60 -6.46 9.65
CA THR A 171 -7.14 -5.58 8.57
C THR A 171 -8.16 -4.46 8.31
N GLU A 172 -9.46 -4.75 8.33
CA GLU A 172 -10.51 -3.74 8.21
C GLU A 172 -10.41 -2.67 9.31
N ALA A 173 -10.31 -3.10 10.56
CA ALA A 173 -10.20 -2.21 11.71
C ALA A 173 -8.92 -1.35 11.66
N LEU A 174 -7.78 -1.95 11.26
CA LEU A 174 -6.51 -1.24 11.14
C LEU A 174 -6.54 -0.16 10.05
N LEU A 175 -7.14 -0.47 8.89
CA LEU A 175 -7.28 0.50 7.81
C LEU A 175 -8.22 1.64 8.18
N ALA A 176 -9.34 1.34 8.86
CA ALA A 176 -10.27 2.35 9.35
C ALA A 176 -9.59 3.30 10.34
N ASP A 177 -8.78 2.78 11.25
CA ASP A 177 -8.03 3.56 12.25
C ASP A 177 -6.99 4.50 11.58
N ARG A 178 -6.22 3.97 10.63
CA ARG A 178 -5.18 4.72 9.92
C ARG A 178 -5.70 5.84 9.02
N LEU A 179 -6.81 5.59 8.37
CA LEU A 179 -7.38 6.56 7.43
C LEU A 179 -8.39 7.49 8.12
N GLY A 180 -8.67 7.27 9.41
CA GLY A 180 -9.70 8.00 10.15
C GLY A 180 -11.08 7.89 9.50
N GLY A 181 -11.19 7.04 8.46
CA GLY A 181 -12.37 6.92 7.61
C GLY A 181 -13.13 5.63 7.86
N GLN A 182 -14.42 5.68 7.63
CA GLN A 182 -15.25 4.49 7.56
C GLN A 182 -15.03 3.81 6.22
N ALA A 183 -15.00 2.48 6.22
CA ALA A 183 -15.00 1.73 4.98
C ALA A 183 -16.31 1.98 4.22
N ILE A 184 -16.21 2.14 2.91
CA ILE A 184 -17.39 2.30 2.04
C ILE A 184 -18.09 0.95 1.86
N THR A 185 -19.39 0.98 1.61
CA THR A 185 -20.13 -0.23 1.24
C THR A 185 -19.94 -0.56 -0.25
N ALA A 186 -20.16 -1.82 -0.64
CA ALA A 186 -20.17 -2.23 -2.05
C ALA A 186 -21.20 -1.44 -2.87
N ARG A 187 -22.30 -1.02 -2.26
CA ARG A 187 -23.30 -0.18 -2.91
C ARG A 187 -22.74 1.21 -3.24
N GLU A 188 -22.03 1.83 -2.31
CA GLU A 188 -21.37 3.12 -2.52
C GLU A 188 -20.25 3.00 -3.55
N ALA A 189 -19.45 1.91 -3.47
CA ALA A 189 -18.43 1.62 -4.47
C ALA A 189 -19.02 1.51 -5.88
N LEU A 190 -20.15 0.79 -6.04
CA LEU A 190 -20.83 0.68 -7.35
C LEU A 190 -21.40 2.03 -7.81
N ALA A 191 -21.91 2.86 -6.90
CA ALA A 191 -22.33 4.22 -7.25
C ALA A 191 -21.14 5.08 -7.70
N GLY A 192 -20.00 4.97 -7.02
CA GLY A 192 -18.76 5.60 -7.42
C GLY A 192 -18.27 5.14 -8.80
N LEU A 193 -18.38 3.85 -9.10
CA LEU A 193 -18.08 3.32 -10.44
C LEU A 193 -19.00 3.93 -11.51
N ASP A 194 -20.31 4.05 -11.23
CA ASP A 194 -21.25 4.68 -12.15
C ASP A 194 -20.90 6.14 -12.44
N MET A 195 -20.53 6.89 -11.42
CA MET A 195 -20.06 8.28 -11.55
C MET A 195 -18.77 8.35 -12.38
N ALA A 196 -17.81 7.46 -12.10
CA ALA A 196 -16.54 7.39 -12.80
C ALA A 196 -16.73 7.04 -14.29
N LEU A 197 -17.63 6.12 -14.61
CA LEU A 197 -17.97 5.76 -16.01
C LEU A 197 -18.64 6.90 -16.74
N ALA A 198 -19.54 7.64 -16.08
CA ALA A 198 -20.18 8.81 -16.67
C ALA A 198 -19.16 9.96 -16.90
N ALA A 199 -18.26 10.19 -15.96
CA ALA A 199 -17.20 11.19 -16.10
C ALA A 199 -16.15 10.75 -17.14
N GLY A 200 -15.79 9.48 -17.17
CA GLY A 200 -14.80 8.93 -18.10
C GLY A 200 -15.22 8.94 -19.57
N GLN A 201 -16.51 9.00 -19.88
CA GLN A 201 -16.98 9.18 -21.25
C GLN A 201 -16.72 10.61 -21.79
N ASN A 202 -16.60 11.59 -20.91
CA ASN A 202 -16.44 13.01 -21.25
C ASN A 202 -15.08 13.59 -20.82
N GLY A 203 -14.20 12.81 -20.18
CA GLY A 203 -12.95 13.30 -19.60
C GLY A 203 -11.74 12.44 -19.92
N ASP A 204 -10.54 13.01 -19.72
CA ASP A 204 -9.26 12.37 -19.98
C ASP A 204 -8.77 11.46 -18.84
N ALA A 205 -9.52 11.36 -17.75
CA ALA A 205 -9.12 10.60 -16.58
C ALA A 205 -9.11 9.09 -16.85
N SER A 206 -7.93 8.48 -16.74
CA SER A 206 -7.73 7.02 -16.86
C SER A 206 -7.75 6.30 -15.51
N ALA A 207 -7.59 7.04 -14.41
CA ALA A 207 -7.63 6.55 -13.04
C ALA A 207 -8.44 7.51 -12.16
N LEU A 208 -9.29 6.95 -11.32
CA LEU A 208 -10.12 7.70 -10.37
C LEU A 208 -10.10 6.98 -9.02
N SER A 209 -9.89 7.74 -7.96
CA SER A 209 -9.98 7.23 -6.59
C SER A 209 -11.37 7.47 -6.01
N TYR A 210 -11.90 6.46 -5.34
CA TYR A 210 -13.14 6.55 -4.59
C TYR A 210 -12.94 5.94 -3.19
N ALA A 211 -12.76 6.80 -2.22
CA ALA A 211 -12.48 6.43 -0.84
C ALA A 211 -13.09 7.44 0.12
N GLN A 212 -13.43 7.00 1.30
CA GLN A 212 -13.78 7.88 2.42
C GLN A 212 -12.53 8.04 3.27
N ILE A 213 -11.99 9.24 3.35
CA ILE A 213 -10.76 9.55 4.09
C ILE A 213 -11.07 10.77 4.99
N ASP A 214 -10.81 10.60 6.28
CA ASP A 214 -10.70 11.76 7.17
C ASP A 214 -9.28 12.34 7.03
N TRP A 215 -9.21 13.43 6.28
CA TRP A 215 -7.91 14.04 5.97
C TRP A 215 -7.19 14.58 7.19
N ALA A 216 -7.92 15.00 8.24
CA ALA A 216 -7.30 15.45 9.50
C ALA A 216 -6.61 14.28 10.21
N SER A 217 -7.25 13.12 10.28
CA SER A 217 -6.64 11.91 10.83
C SER A 217 -5.53 11.38 9.93
N ALA A 218 -5.74 11.33 8.62
CA ALA A 218 -4.73 10.90 7.67
C ALA A 218 -3.47 11.79 7.71
N ALA A 219 -3.61 13.11 7.87
CA ALA A 219 -2.48 14.02 7.99
C ALA A 219 -1.66 13.81 9.27
N ARG A 220 -2.27 13.26 10.32
CA ARG A 220 -1.56 12.87 11.56
C ARG A 220 -0.78 11.57 11.41
N GLU A 221 -1.33 10.62 10.65
CA GLU A 221 -0.78 9.25 10.56
C GLU A 221 0.11 9.05 9.33
N LEU A 222 -0.12 9.79 8.24
CA LEU A 222 0.54 9.59 6.95
C LEU A 222 1.33 10.84 6.54
N ALA A 223 2.65 10.78 6.65
CA ALA A 223 3.54 11.90 6.29
C ALA A 223 3.34 12.40 4.85
N ILE A 224 2.98 11.50 3.90
CA ILE A 224 2.73 11.87 2.51
C ILE A 224 1.60 12.89 2.34
N VAL A 225 0.60 12.86 3.22
CA VAL A 225 -0.55 13.78 3.17
C VAL A 225 -0.12 15.24 3.44
N ARG A 226 1.02 15.43 4.09
CA ARG A 226 1.60 16.75 4.37
C ARG A 226 2.49 17.27 3.24
N THR A 227 2.64 16.52 2.14
CA THR A 227 3.43 16.94 0.98
C THR A 227 2.62 17.84 0.02
N SER A 228 3.31 18.49 -0.90
CA SER A 228 2.69 19.34 -1.93
C SER A 228 1.69 18.61 -2.84
N LEU A 229 1.70 17.28 -2.86
CA LEU A 229 0.70 16.48 -3.58
C LEU A 229 -0.73 16.77 -3.09
N PHE A 230 -0.87 17.10 -1.80
CA PHE A 230 -2.14 17.35 -1.13
C PHE A 230 -2.38 18.82 -0.75
N GLU A 231 -1.54 19.75 -1.21
CA GLU A 231 -1.61 21.17 -0.87
C GLU A 231 -2.95 21.86 -1.18
N ARG A 232 -3.70 21.30 -2.14
CA ARG A 232 -5.03 21.84 -2.53
C ARG A 232 -6.19 21.30 -1.71
N LEU A 233 -5.93 20.35 -0.81
CA LEU A 233 -6.94 19.91 0.14
C LEU A 233 -7.01 20.94 1.26
N GLU A 234 -8.22 21.44 1.52
CA GLU A 234 -8.48 22.22 2.74
C GLU A 234 -8.32 21.27 3.95
N MET A 235 -7.08 21.18 4.44
CA MET A 235 -6.83 20.50 5.69
C MET A 235 -7.39 21.36 6.82
N PRO A 236 -8.18 20.80 7.75
CA PRO A 236 -8.45 21.50 8.99
C PRO A 236 -7.10 21.90 9.58
N GLU A 237 -6.96 23.17 9.96
CA GLU A 237 -5.76 23.57 10.69
C GLU A 237 -5.63 22.60 11.87
N THR A 238 -4.65 21.72 11.78
CA THR A 238 -4.21 20.98 12.96
C THR A 238 -3.72 22.06 13.89
N THR A 239 -4.59 22.45 14.82
CA THR A 239 -4.12 23.26 15.94
C THR A 239 -2.91 22.49 16.48
N ALA A 240 -1.75 23.10 16.33
CA ALA A 240 -0.48 22.60 16.85
C ALA A 240 -0.54 22.60 18.39
N GLY A 241 -1.55 21.97 18.96
CA GLY A 241 -1.93 22.05 20.34
C GLY A 241 -2.04 20.73 21.08
N ASP A 242 -2.33 19.61 20.34
CA ASP A 242 -2.49 18.31 21.02
C ASP A 242 -1.52 17.23 20.52
N GLY A 243 -0.55 17.58 19.70
CA GLY A 243 0.50 16.70 19.19
C GLY A 243 1.81 17.45 18.97
N ALA A 244 2.11 18.49 19.73
CA ALA A 244 3.52 18.86 19.96
C ALA A 244 4.15 17.61 20.58
N GLY A 245 4.84 16.83 19.74
CA GLY A 245 5.56 15.65 20.20
C GLY A 245 6.29 16.05 21.47
N ALA A 246 6.05 15.35 22.56
CA ALA A 246 6.78 15.62 23.77
C ALA A 246 8.25 15.55 23.34
N ASP A 247 8.93 16.66 23.36
CA ASP A 247 10.36 16.69 23.07
C ASP A 247 11.02 15.80 24.11
N VAL A 248 11.15 14.52 23.75
CA VAL A 248 11.68 13.51 24.66
C VAL A 248 13.09 13.92 25.05
N ALA A 249 13.84 14.58 24.18
CA ALA A 249 15.16 15.12 24.52
C ALA A 249 15.05 16.12 25.67
N ALA A 250 14.04 17.02 25.64
CA ALA A 250 13.80 17.95 26.75
C ALA A 250 13.27 17.25 28.00
N LEU A 251 12.45 16.21 27.87
CA LEU A 251 11.89 15.44 29.00
C LEU A 251 12.94 14.61 29.73
N ILE A 252 14.00 14.17 29.03
CA ILE A 252 15.08 13.36 29.62
C ILE A 252 16.35 14.16 29.92
N ALA A 253 16.39 15.45 29.52
CA ALA A 253 17.52 16.32 29.76
C ALA A 253 17.83 16.41 31.27
N GLY A 254 19.08 16.08 31.64
CA GLY A 254 19.53 16.11 33.02
C GLY A 254 19.10 14.93 33.89
N LEU A 255 18.35 13.96 33.37
CA LEU A 255 18.03 12.73 34.11
C LEU A 255 19.22 11.76 34.11
N PRO A 256 19.43 10.99 35.19
CA PRO A 256 20.33 9.84 35.16
C PRO A 256 19.91 8.83 34.06
N GLU A 257 20.88 8.14 33.44
CA GLU A 257 20.61 7.18 32.34
C GLU A 257 19.49 6.20 32.68
N ALA A 258 19.49 5.62 33.87
CA ALA A 258 18.49 4.64 34.27
C ALA A 258 17.04 5.22 34.28
N GLU A 259 16.90 6.47 34.75
CA GLU A 259 15.62 7.16 34.80
C GLU A 259 15.17 7.62 33.43
N ALA A 260 16.09 8.14 32.61
CA ALA A 260 15.82 8.54 31.25
C ALA A 260 15.35 7.34 30.39
N ARG A 261 16.05 6.21 30.47
CA ARG A 261 15.67 4.97 29.75
C ARG A 261 14.32 4.45 30.22
N LYS A 262 14.02 4.50 31.50
CA LYS A 262 12.70 4.12 32.02
C LYS A 262 11.61 5.02 31.45
N LYS A 263 11.85 6.34 31.41
CA LYS A 263 10.91 7.31 30.87
C LYS A 263 10.63 7.09 29.38
N ILE A 264 11.68 6.84 28.58
CA ILE A 264 11.53 6.48 27.16
C ILE A 264 10.72 5.18 27.02
N ALA A 265 11.01 4.14 27.82
CA ALA A 265 10.30 2.88 27.78
C ALA A 265 8.81 3.04 28.15
N GLU A 266 8.46 3.89 29.12
CA GLU A 266 7.08 4.22 29.48
C GLU A 266 6.33 4.90 28.33
N LEU A 267 6.97 5.84 27.64
CA LEU A 267 6.39 6.52 26.47
C LEU A 267 6.16 5.54 25.31
N LEU A 268 7.14 4.68 25.04
CA LEU A 268 7.01 3.63 24.02
C LEU A 268 5.95 2.59 24.40
N ALA A 269 5.82 2.25 25.70
CA ALA A 269 4.80 1.33 26.18
C ALA A 269 3.38 1.90 25.98
N ALA A 270 3.19 3.20 26.16
CA ALA A 270 1.91 3.84 25.88
C ALA A 270 1.51 3.73 24.41
N GLU A 271 2.45 3.95 23.47
CA GLU A 271 2.18 3.77 22.04
C GLU A 271 1.99 2.28 21.67
N THR A 272 2.77 1.38 22.28
CA THR A 272 2.61 -0.08 22.11
C THR A 272 1.24 -0.55 22.59
N SER A 273 0.76 -0.05 23.73
CA SER A 273 -0.58 -0.30 24.26
C SER A 273 -1.66 0.11 23.25
N ARG A 274 -1.53 1.27 22.64
CA ARG A 274 -2.45 1.76 21.60
C ARG A 274 -2.44 0.86 20.37
N ILE A 275 -1.26 0.44 19.91
CA ILE A 275 -1.10 -0.40 18.71
C ILE A 275 -1.65 -1.82 18.96
N LEU A 276 -1.33 -2.42 20.10
CA LEU A 276 -1.80 -3.76 20.48
C LEU A 276 -3.25 -3.76 20.97
N ARG A 277 -3.82 -2.59 21.29
CA ARG A 277 -5.14 -2.43 21.94
C ARG A 277 -5.23 -3.19 23.27
N LEU A 278 -4.15 -3.22 24.00
CA LEU A 278 -4.07 -3.79 25.34
C LEU A 278 -4.01 -2.66 26.37
N PRO A 279 -4.50 -2.87 27.59
CA PRO A 279 -4.30 -1.95 28.70
C PRO A 279 -2.80 -1.69 28.92
N ALA A 280 -2.43 -0.47 29.29
CA ALA A 280 -1.01 -0.11 29.48
C ALA A 280 -0.33 -0.96 30.57
N GLU A 281 -1.10 -1.43 31.54
CA GLU A 281 -0.66 -2.30 32.63
C GLU A 281 -0.29 -3.72 32.16
N GLU A 282 -0.74 -4.13 30.98
CA GLU A 282 -0.44 -5.43 30.38
C GLU A 282 0.81 -5.36 29.46
N ILE A 283 1.35 -4.19 29.22
CA ILE A 283 2.59 -4.01 28.45
C ILE A 283 3.78 -4.11 29.37
N ASP A 284 4.48 -5.25 29.33
CA ASP A 284 5.75 -5.42 30.05
C ASP A 284 6.91 -4.89 29.20
N PRO A 285 7.59 -3.79 29.59
CA PRO A 285 8.71 -3.24 28.83
C PRO A 285 9.92 -4.19 28.70
N GLN A 286 9.97 -5.26 29.49
CA GLN A 286 11.04 -6.26 29.45
C GLN A 286 10.67 -7.50 28.60
N GLN A 287 9.42 -7.64 28.20
CA GLN A 287 8.98 -8.72 27.33
C GLN A 287 9.33 -8.42 25.87
N PRO A 288 9.81 -9.42 25.09
CA PRO A 288 9.98 -9.26 23.65
C PRO A 288 8.67 -8.88 22.95
N LEU A 289 8.71 -7.87 22.09
CA LEU A 289 7.54 -7.37 21.38
C LEU A 289 6.82 -8.49 20.60
N THR A 290 7.58 -9.42 20.01
CA THR A 290 7.04 -10.57 19.29
C THR A 290 6.20 -11.52 20.17
N GLU A 291 6.55 -11.66 21.44
CA GLU A 291 5.80 -12.49 22.39
C GLU A 291 4.51 -11.80 22.86
N MET A 292 4.43 -10.47 22.76
CA MET A 292 3.20 -9.72 22.98
C MET A 292 2.26 -9.71 21.76
N GLY A 293 2.63 -10.42 20.68
CA GLY A 293 1.85 -10.46 19.45
C GLY A 293 2.14 -9.33 18.47
N PHE A 294 3.27 -8.63 18.64
CA PHE A 294 3.73 -7.56 17.76
C PHE A 294 4.21 -8.14 16.44
N ASP A 295 3.60 -7.75 15.35
CA ASP A 295 4.00 -8.14 14.00
C ASP A 295 4.84 -7.05 13.32
N SER A 296 5.31 -7.36 12.11
CA SER A 296 6.15 -6.43 11.34
C SER A 296 5.45 -5.13 10.96
N LEU A 297 4.12 -5.15 10.84
CA LEU A 297 3.34 -3.97 10.50
C LEU A 297 3.21 -3.06 11.72
N MET A 298 2.93 -3.65 12.88
CA MET A 298 2.90 -2.95 14.17
C MET A 298 4.25 -2.34 14.51
N ALA A 299 5.36 -2.96 14.08
CA ALA A 299 6.71 -2.38 14.25
C ALA A 299 6.89 -1.08 13.43
N VAL A 300 6.31 -1.02 12.23
CA VAL A 300 6.29 0.23 11.44
C VAL A 300 5.42 1.28 12.13
N ASP A 301 4.26 0.88 12.66
CA ASP A 301 3.36 1.79 13.36
C ASP A 301 4.02 2.39 14.62
N LEU A 302 4.73 1.57 15.39
CA LEU A 302 5.45 2.04 16.56
C LEU A 302 6.59 3.00 16.18
N ARG A 303 7.33 2.70 15.11
CA ARG A 303 8.35 3.61 14.61
C ARG A 303 7.75 4.97 14.23
N MET A 304 6.70 4.97 13.43
CA MET A 304 6.04 6.19 12.97
C MET A 304 5.48 7.00 14.15
N ALA A 305 4.82 6.33 15.11
CA ALA A 305 4.28 6.97 16.29
C ALA A 305 5.40 7.55 17.18
N ALA A 306 6.53 6.85 17.30
CA ALA A 306 7.68 7.31 18.05
C ALA A 306 8.33 8.54 17.39
N GLU A 307 8.49 8.53 16.07
CA GLU A 307 9.02 9.66 15.31
C GLU A 307 8.09 10.89 15.40
N GLU A 308 6.79 10.69 15.18
CA GLU A 308 5.82 11.79 15.11
C GLU A 308 5.47 12.37 16.48
N LYS A 309 5.22 11.52 17.49
CA LYS A 309 4.71 11.94 18.79
C LYS A 309 5.78 12.18 19.83
N LEU A 310 6.91 11.51 19.67
CA LEU A 310 7.99 11.52 20.66
C LEU A 310 9.27 12.13 20.11
N GLY A 311 9.32 12.46 18.80
CA GLY A 311 10.54 12.94 18.15
C GLY A 311 11.67 11.90 18.14
N LEU A 312 11.35 10.60 18.28
CA LEU A 312 12.32 9.53 18.39
C LEU A 312 12.44 8.77 17.06
N ASP A 313 13.56 8.92 16.36
CA ASP A 313 13.88 8.06 15.21
C ASP A 313 14.37 6.69 15.68
N ILE A 314 13.53 5.67 15.57
CA ILE A 314 13.85 4.29 15.94
C ILE A 314 14.13 3.50 14.67
N PRO A 315 15.36 2.99 14.45
CA PRO A 315 15.65 2.15 13.31
C PRO A 315 14.74 0.90 13.30
N LEU A 316 14.10 0.62 12.17
CA LEU A 316 13.16 -0.50 12.05
C LEU A 316 13.77 -1.86 12.43
N MET A 317 15.06 -2.04 12.12
CA MET A 317 15.83 -3.23 12.54
C MET A 317 15.95 -3.37 14.05
N SER A 318 15.77 -2.28 14.80
CA SER A 318 15.76 -2.32 16.27
C SER A 318 14.44 -2.83 16.85
N LEU A 319 13.37 -2.81 16.06
CA LEU A 319 12.05 -3.33 16.41
C LEU A 319 11.86 -4.78 15.95
N ALA A 320 12.71 -5.25 15.02
CA ALA A 320 12.71 -6.63 14.54
C ALA A 320 13.54 -7.54 15.46
N GLY A 321 13.22 -8.84 15.48
CA GLY A 321 14.09 -9.83 16.08
C GLY A 321 13.98 -10.00 17.60
N GLY A 322 12.83 -9.68 18.20
CA GLY A 322 12.57 -9.97 19.60
C GLY A 322 13.12 -8.92 20.58
N ALA A 323 13.31 -7.68 20.13
CA ALA A 323 13.71 -6.58 21.00
C ALA A 323 12.62 -6.27 22.05
N THR A 324 13.06 -5.86 23.23
CA THR A 324 12.20 -5.35 24.29
C THR A 324 12.12 -3.82 24.22
N LEU A 325 11.10 -3.20 24.82
CA LEU A 325 11.02 -1.74 24.92
C LEU A 325 12.20 -1.16 25.72
N MET A 326 12.75 -1.92 26.66
CA MET A 326 13.96 -1.54 27.39
C MET A 326 15.20 -1.53 26.50
N ASP A 327 15.35 -2.48 25.57
CA ASP A 327 16.45 -2.49 24.61
C ASP A 327 16.36 -1.31 23.65
N ILE A 328 15.15 -1.00 23.20
CA ILE A 328 14.89 0.14 22.33
C ILE A 328 15.21 1.44 23.06
N SER A 329 14.75 1.60 24.30
CA SER A 329 15.02 2.79 25.11
C SER A 329 16.52 3.02 25.34
N ALA A 330 17.30 1.95 25.49
CA ALA A 330 18.76 2.05 25.65
C ALA A 330 19.45 2.54 24.36
N ARG A 331 18.97 2.13 23.20
CA ARG A 331 19.50 2.58 21.90
C ARG A 331 19.14 4.03 21.62
N VAL A 332 17.88 4.41 21.89
CA VAL A 332 17.41 5.79 21.78
C VAL A 332 18.22 6.72 22.68
N TRP A 333 18.40 6.35 23.95
CA TRP A 333 19.22 7.13 24.91
C TRP A 333 20.63 7.40 24.39
N LYS A 334 21.31 6.38 23.87
CA LYS A 334 22.66 6.53 23.31
C LYS A 334 22.70 7.50 22.13
N ARG A 335 21.67 7.48 21.28
CA ARG A 335 21.59 8.33 20.10
C ARG A 335 21.31 9.79 20.48
N VAL A 336 20.32 10.05 21.32
CA VAL A 336 20.00 11.39 21.82
C VAL A 336 21.20 11.97 22.60
N GLY A 337 21.93 11.16 23.34
CA GLY A 337 23.12 11.58 24.05
C GLY A 337 24.32 11.86 23.13
N SER A 338 24.42 11.21 21.95
CA SER A 338 25.48 11.49 20.98
C SER A 338 25.16 12.75 20.16
N GLU A 339 23.91 12.97 19.79
CA GLU A 339 23.49 14.18 19.07
C GLU A 339 23.68 15.46 19.92
N ALA A 340 23.46 15.37 21.24
CA ALA A 340 23.76 16.47 22.17
C ALA A 340 25.27 16.77 22.33
N ALA A 341 26.14 15.83 21.91
CA ALA A 341 27.59 15.99 21.93
C ALA A 341 28.19 16.45 20.58
N GLU A 342 27.41 16.29 19.48
CA GLU A 342 27.84 16.64 18.11
C GLU A 342 27.31 17.99 17.62
N ASP A 343 26.37 18.62 18.32
CA ASP A 343 25.84 19.95 17.95
C ASP A 343 26.88 21.09 18.14
N ASP A 344 28.13 20.76 18.50
CA ASP A 344 29.25 21.73 18.60
C ASP A 344 30.31 21.57 17.46
N SER A 345 30.12 20.68 16.49
CA SER A 345 30.94 20.70 15.26
C SER A 345 30.41 19.79 14.14
N THR A 346 30.23 20.35 12.93
CA THR A 346 30.37 19.66 11.61
C THR A 346 29.20 18.90 11.00
N GLY A 347 27.97 19.41 11.05
CA GLY A 347 26.88 18.92 10.18
C GLY A 347 26.92 19.48 8.74
N ASP A 348 27.26 20.73 8.56
CA ASP A 348 27.22 21.44 7.28
C ASP A 348 28.45 21.15 6.38
N GLU A 349 29.64 20.95 6.94
CA GLU A 349 30.86 20.71 6.14
C GLU A 349 30.86 19.34 5.43
N ALA A 350 30.21 18.32 5.97
CA ALA A 350 30.14 16.98 5.37
C ALA A 350 29.15 16.93 4.19
N LEU A 351 28.03 17.64 4.30
CA LEU A 351 27.01 17.68 3.25
C LEU A 351 27.51 18.52 2.08
N ASP A 352 28.08 19.70 2.34
CA ASP A 352 28.68 20.56 1.31
C ASP A 352 29.85 19.90 0.61
N THR A 353 30.66 19.12 1.30
CA THR A 353 31.76 18.36 0.69
C THR A 353 31.26 17.21 -0.17
N LEU A 354 30.15 16.57 0.19
CA LEU A 354 29.49 15.49 -0.59
C LEU A 354 28.82 16.06 -1.86
N VAL A 355 28.11 17.18 -1.71
CA VAL A 355 27.48 17.88 -2.82
C VAL A 355 28.53 18.41 -3.78
N ALA A 356 29.61 19.04 -3.30
CA ALA A 356 30.70 19.56 -4.13
C ALA A 356 31.46 18.49 -4.90
N ARG A 357 31.44 17.23 -4.44
CA ARG A 357 32.05 16.09 -5.15
C ARG A 357 31.21 15.54 -6.31
N HIS A 358 29.92 15.80 -6.35
CA HIS A 358 28.98 15.13 -7.25
C HIS A 358 28.20 16.09 -8.17
N VAL A 359 28.44 17.40 -8.03
CA VAL A 359 27.87 18.44 -8.91
C VAL A 359 29.01 19.01 -9.75
N GLY A 360 28.96 18.84 -11.07
CA GLY A 360 29.90 19.47 -11.99
C GLY A 360 29.75 21.00 -12.01
N GLU A 361 30.76 21.71 -12.55
CA GLU A 361 30.77 23.20 -12.66
C GLU A 361 29.59 23.77 -13.45
N ASP A 362 28.82 22.92 -14.14
CA ASP A 362 27.61 23.23 -14.92
C ASP A 362 26.28 22.92 -14.19
N GLY A 363 26.33 22.43 -12.94
CA GLY A 363 25.13 22.20 -12.12
C GLY A 363 24.34 20.92 -12.47
N GLU A 364 24.85 20.07 -13.35
CA GLU A 364 24.23 18.77 -13.65
C GLU A 364 24.79 17.66 -12.75
N ILE A 365 23.89 16.80 -12.24
CA ILE A 365 24.26 15.61 -11.46
C ILE A 365 24.70 14.54 -12.45
N GLY A 366 26.01 14.41 -12.65
CA GLY A 366 26.60 13.33 -13.44
C GLY A 366 26.46 11.99 -12.72
N VAL A 367 25.78 11.04 -13.35
CA VAL A 367 25.80 9.64 -12.90
C VAL A 367 27.20 9.11 -13.16
N ASP A 368 28.01 8.96 -12.11
CA ASP A 368 29.39 8.48 -12.22
C ASP A 368 29.41 7.03 -12.72
N VAL A 369 29.90 6.84 -13.94
CA VAL A 369 30.02 5.54 -14.60
C VAL A 369 30.95 4.60 -13.81
N GLU A 370 31.91 5.15 -13.03
CA GLU A 370 32.78 4.38 -12.13
C GLU A 370 32.04 3.79 -10.94
N LEU A 371 31.07 4.52 -10.35
CA LEU A 371 30.25 4.04 -9.26
C LEU A 371 29.32 2.91 -9.73
N ALA A 372 28.75 3.03 -10.92
CA ALA A 372 27.94 1.97 -11.52
C ALA A 372 28.77 0.70 -11.79
N ALA A 373 30.00 0.85 -12.27
CA ALA A 373 30.94 -0.24 -12.50
C ALA A 373 31.45 -0.89 -11.20
N GLU A 374 31.58 -0.11 -10.11
CA GLU A 374 31.97 -0.61 -8.79
C GLU A 374 30.83 -1.38 -8.12
N LEU A 375 29.58 -0.91 -8.25
CA LEU A 375 28.39 -1.61 -7.77
C LEU A 375 28.18 -2.93 -8.52
N GLN A 376 28.42 -2.98 -9.85
CA GLN A 376 28.37 -4.21 -10.62
C GLN A 376 29.48 -5.20 -10.24
N ARG A 377 30.70 -4.71 -9.95
CA ARG A 377 31.81 -5.56 -9.45
C ARG A 377 31.53 -6.14 -8.06
N ARG A 378 30.85 -5.41 -7.19
CA ARG A 378 30.46 -5.90 -5.85
C ARG A 378 29.29 -6.90 -5.91
N ALA A 379 28.32 -6.70 -6.80
CA ALA A 379 27.24 -7.65 -7.06
C ALA A 379 27.76 -8.98 -7.62
N GLY A 380 28.71 -8.95 -8.57
CA GLY A 380 29.30 -10.17 -9.15
C GLY A 380 30.25 -10.95 -8.23
N LYS A 381 30.76 -10.35 -7.15
CA LYS A 381 31.58 -11.05 -6.16
C LYS A 381 30.76 -11.89 -5.16
N ASN A 382 29.48 -11.58 -4.99
CA ASN A 382 28.59 -12.38 -4.12
C ASN A 382 28.06 -13.65 -4.81
N GLU A 383 28.08 -13.74 -6.15
CA GLU A 383 27.69 -14.96 -6.86
C GLU A 383 28.80 -16.03 -6.89
N SER A 384 30.06 -15.66 -6.72
CA SER A 384 31.17 -16.63 -6.70
C SER A 384 31.52 -17.19 -5.32
N ALA A 385 30.80 -16.81 -4.27
CA ALA A 385 30.96 -17.33 -2.90
C ALA A 385 29.86 -18.35 -2.50
N LEU A 386 29.00 -18.72 -3.44
CA LEU A 386 27.89 -19.67 -3.24
C LEU A 386 27.96 -20.89 -4.20
N ASN A 387 29.16 -21.20 -4.74
CA ASN A 387 29.46 -22.45 -5.42
C ASN A 387 30.53 -23.24 -4.66
#